data_7994fe2cf5ecb2639f89f5008245e6a3
#
_entry.id   7994fe2cf5ecb2639f89f5008245e6a3
#
_cell.length_a   1.000
_cell.length_b   1.000
_cell.length_c   1.000
_cell.angle_alpha   90.00
_cell.angle_beta   90.00
_cell.angle_gamma   90.00
#
_symmetry.space_group_name_H-M   'P 1'
#
loop_
_entity.id
_entity.type
_entity.pdbx_description
1 polymer ?
#
loop_
_entity_poly.entity_id
_entity_poly.type
_entity_poly.pdbx_seq_one_letter_code
_entity_poly.pdbx_strand_id
1 'polypeptide(L)'
;MSLLSVAAPLVKNGFSVKIIDQRADDNWKETLLKELKEKPLFLGVSSKTGKQIMNALEASRLVKETSEIPTVWGGVHASLLPTETLKNKFVDFVIVGEGESPVLKLAQALRDKKPYEAIDGLGYKKGNDVFYNPQKTFVNLDEAPEVPYNLVNIENYIENYSFATGKPGRNIAFYTSRGCPHRCGFCYNKEFNKSKWRGESAEHLVERMKKLVKDYGITAFEIEDDEFFVDMNRAKKVCELLIKEKLNIEIFTTCRVNYVQQRMDDDLLKLCFEAGFKSLAFGVESGSPRVQKMMAKDITNEQVFDTVRRLKKASIGSKYYFIAGAPTETIKELYETADLIRAMKKTDPNIIIPPWRIFTPYPGTELYASSRELGFKPPKSLEEWSDYDFRKIKMPWISKKARMVIQNGIYSISFLSLQNKGGKSVYFRSSRLYGKTVDFRWKMRWFYFPEKHFIYLIKKIKRKIYG
;
A
#
# COMPACT_ATOMS: atom_id res chain seq x y z
N MET A 1 -10.66 1.60 4.78
CA MET A 1 -11.08 0.18 4.65
C MET A 1 -10.74 -0.64 5.91
N SER A 2 -9.49 -0.69 6.40
CA SER A 2 -9.12 -1.57 7.55
C SER A 2 -9.96 -1.37 8.82
N LEU A 3 -10.30 -0.13 9.17
CA LEU A 3 -11.19 0.12 10.33
C LEU A 3 -12.61 -0.39 10.09
N LEU A 4 -13.14 -0.28 8.88
CA LEU A 4 -14.46 -0.81 8.53
C LEU A 4 -14.48 -2.34 8.60
N SER A 5 -13.43 -3.03 8.15
CA SER A 5 -13.34 -4.49 8.26
C SER A 5 -13.34 -4.96 9.73
N VAL A 6 -12.60 -4.25 10.59
CA VAL A 6 -12.57 -4.56 12.03
C VAL A 6 -13.89 -4.19 12.70
N ALA A 7 -14.59 -3.14 12.26
CA ALA A 7 -15.90 -2.75 12.78
C ALA A 7 -17.02 -3.74 12.40
N ALA A 8 -16.91 -4.40 11.25
CA ALA A 8 -17.96 -5.28 10.75
C ALA A 8 -18.41 -6.37 11.73
N PRO A 9 -17.52 -7.20 12.31
CA PRO A 9 -17.93 -8.18 13.32
C PRO A 9 -18.47 -7.54 14.60
N LEU A 10 -17.99 -6.37 15.00
CA LEU A 10 -18.52 -5.66 16.16
C LEU A 10 -19.98 -5.26 15.94
N VAL A 11 -20.27 -4.61 14.81
CA VAL A 11 -21.64 -4.18 14.43
C VAL A 11 -22.57 -5.39 14.32
N LYS A 12 -22.12 -6.48 13.65
CA LYS A 12 -22.89 -7.72 13.53
C LYS A 12 -23.26 -8.33 14.89
N ASN A 13 -22.44 -8.13 15.92
CA ASN A 13 -22.67 -8.62 17.28
C ASN A 13 -23.26 -7.56 18.23
N GLY A 14 -23.87 -6.51 17.70
CA GLY A 14 -24.65 -5.52 18.46
C GLY A 14 -23.83 -4.48 19.22
N PHE A 15 -22.53 -4.34 18.93
CA PHE A 15 -21.74 -3.24 19.48
C PHE A 15 -21.96 -1.95 18.69
N SER A 16 -22.13 -0.84 19.40
CA SER A 16 -22.07 0.50 18.80
C SER A 16 -20.63 0.85 18.44
N VAL A 17 -20.38 1.28 17.20
CA VAL A 17 -19.04 1.63 16.70
C VAL A 17 -19.08 3.03 16.09
N LYS A 18 -18.14 3.87 16.52
CA LYS A 18 -17.87 5.16 15.89
C LYS A 18 -16.52 5.12 15.22
N ILE A 19 -16.43 5.54 13.96
CA ILE A 19 -15.17 5.70 13.24
C ILE A 19 -14.84 7.20 13.14
N ILE A 20 -13.62 7.56 13.53
CA ILE A 20 -13.06 8.91 13.41
C ILE A 20 -11.84 8.82 12.50
N ASP A 21 -11.93 9.39 11.31
CA ASP A 21 -10.79 9.47 10.38
C ASP A 21 -10.16 10.85 10.42
N GLN A 22 -8.97 10.95 11.02
CA GLN A 22 -8.21 12.19 11.15
C GLN A 22 -7.85 12.87 9.81
N ARG A 23 -8.05 12.19 8.68
CA ARG A 23 -7.83 12.77 7.33
C ARG A 23 -9.10 13.44 6.78
N ALA A 24 -10.27 13.05 7.30
CA ALA A 24 -11.57 13.48 6.82
C ALA A 24 -12.31 14.38 7.83
N ASP A 25 -11.84 14.42 9.08
CA ASP A 25 -12.41 15.24 10.17
C ASP A 25 -11.33 16.15 10.74
N ASP A 26 -11.35 17.43 10.37
CA ASP A 26 -10.42 18.44 10.88
C ASP A 26 -10.62 18.69 12.40
N ASN A 27 -11.82 18.42 12.91
CA ASN A 27 -12.19 18.60 14.33
C ASN A 27 -12.14 17.25 15.11
N TRP A 28 -11.38 16.26 14.61
CA TRP A 28 -11.32 14.91 15.16
C TRP A 28 -11.06 14.85 16.68
N LYS A 29 -10.35 15.83 17.27
CA LYS A 29 -10.10 15.89 18.73
C LYS A 29 -11.38 16.16 19.50
N GLU A 30 -12.16 17.14 19.05
CA GLU A 30 -13.46 17.48 19.66
C GLU A 30 -14.43 16.32 19.51
N THR A 31 -14.46 15.71 18.30
CA THR A 31 -15.25 14.50 18.04
C THR A 31 -14.85 13.38 18.99
N LEU A 32 -13.54 13.10 19.16
CA LEU A 32 -13.06 12.09 20.09
C LEU A 32 -13.46 12.38 21.54
N LEU A 33 -13.24 13.60 22.02
CA LEU A 33 -13.61 14.00 23.39
C LEU A 33 -15.11 13.89 23.65
N LYS A 34 -15.96 14.15 22.65
CA LYS A 34 -17.39 13.96 22.74
C LYS A 34 -17.74 12.48 22.90
N GLU A 35 -17.16 11.61 22.05
CA GLU A 35 -17.42 10.18 22.11
C GLU A 35 -16.90 9.52 23.40
N LEU A 36 -15.85 10.04 24.03
CA LEU A 36 -15.35 9.55 25.32
C LEU A 36 -16.35 9.75 26.47
N LYS A 37 -17.26 10.75 26.38
CA LYS A 37 -18.31 10.95 27.39
C LYS A 37 -19.33 9.79 27.42
N GLU A 38 -19.49 9.08 26.30
CA GLU A 38 -20.34 7.91 26.19
C GLU A 38 -19.71 6.65 26.80
N LYS A 39 -18.50 6.76 27.37
CA LYS A 39 -17.73 5.68 28.04
C LYS A 39 -17.59 4.42 27.17
N PRO A 40 -16.99 4.53 25.95
CA PRO A 40 -16.77 3.38 25.11
C PRO A 40 -15.87 2.34 25.80
N LEU A 41 -15.97 1.08 25.40
CA LEU A 41 -15.16 -0.02 25.96
C LEU A 41 -13.66 0.19 25.74
N PHE A 42 -13.28 0.77 24.60
CA PHE A 42 -11.90 1.10 24.26
C PHE A 42 -11.85 2.07 23.07
N LEU A 43 -10.72 2.76 22.91
CA LEU A 43 -10.30 3.40 21.67
C LEU A 43 -9.48 2.41 20.85
N GLY A 44 -9.92 2.07 19.62
CA GLY A 44 -9.10 1.31 18.64
C GLY A 44 -8.39 2.24 17.67
N VAL A 45 -7.07 2.05 17.48
CA VAL A 45 -6.29 2.77 16.47
C VAL A 45 -5.58 1.81 15.51
N SER A 46 -5.47 2.19 14.25
CA SER A 46 -4.72 1.44 13.23
C SER A 46 -3.52 2.24 12.76
N SER A 47 -2.33 1.64 12.77
CA SER A 47 -1.09 2.32 12.41
C SER A 47 -0.22 1.52 11.44
N LYS A 48 0.39 2.26 10.52
CA LYS A 48 1.54 1.83 9.72
C LYS A 48 2.78 2.55 10.24
N THR A 49 3.95 1.96 10.06
CA THR A 49 5.24 2.57 10.41
C THR A 49 5.37 3.97 9.77
N GLY A 50 5.81 4.93 10.55
CA GLY A 50 5.99 6.32 10.14
C GLY A 50 4.88 7.25 10.68
N LYS A 51 4.53 8.28 9.93
CA LYS A 51 3.67 9.39 10.37
C LYS A 51 2.32 8.96 11.00
N GLN A 52 1.77 7.82 10.60
CA GLN A 52 0.52 7.33 11.21
C GLN A 52 0.67 6.98 12.70
N ILE A 53 1.87 6.57 13.13
CA ILE A 53 2.17 6.34 14.56
C ILE A 53 2.03 7.65 15.35
N MET A 54 2.50 8.78 14.80
CA MET A 54 2.37 10.08 15.46
C MET A 54 0.89 10.42 15.71
N ASN A 55 0.05 10.24 14.69
CA ASN A 55 -1.38 10.52 14.81
C ASN A 55 -2.08 9.58 15.80
N ALA A 56 -1.69 8.29 15.81
CA ALA A 56 -2.20 7.30 16.74
C ALA A 56 -1.76 7.61 18.19
N LEU A 57 -0.50 8.02 18.40
CA LEU A 57 0.01 8.44 19.71
C LEU A 57 -0.73 9.68 20.21
N GLU A 58 -1.00 10.66 19.36
CA GLU A 58 -1.74 11.86 19.74
C GLU A 58 -3.17 11.53 20.22
N ALA A 59 -3.87 10.66 19.51
CA ALA A 59 -5.19 10.19 19.91
C ALA A 59 -5.16 9.40 21.23
N SER A 60 -4.20 8.45 21.36
CA SER A 60 -4.07 7.63 22.56
C SER A 60 -3.67 8.44 23.78
N ARG A 61 -2.78 9.44 23.62
CA ARG A 61 -2.42 10.37 24.67
C ARG A 61 -3.64 11.16 25.15
N LEU A 62 -4.43 11.72 24.23
CA LEU A 62 -5.62 12.50 24.58
C LEU A 62 -6.61 11.65 25.39
N VAL A 63 -6.81 10.38 25.02
CA VAL A 63 -7.67 9.45 25.79
C VAL A 63 -7.12 9.22 27.20
N LYS A 64 -5.81 8.97 27.35
CA LYS A 64 -5.19 8.69 28.63
C LYS A 64 -5.09 9.90 29.55
N GLU A 65 -5.09 11.12 29.00
CA GLU A 65 -5.10 12.37 29.78
C GLU A 65 -6.52 12.75 30.25
N THR A 66 -7.56 12.23 29.59
CA THR A 66 -8.94 12.65 29.84
C THR A 66 -9.87 11.53 30.35
N SER A 67 -9.41 10.27 30.35
CA SER A 67 -10.22 9.10 30.74
C SER A 67 -9.38 7.89 31.11
N GLU A 68 -10.01 6.90 31.75
CA GLU A 68 -9.43 5.58 32.02
C GLU A 68 -9.72 4.54 30.92
N ILE A 69 -10.26 4.99 29.77
CA ILE A 69 -10.63 4.11 28.66
C ILE A 69 -9.39 3.44 28.08
N PRO A 70 -9.41 2.11 27.88
CA PRO A 70 -8.28 1.39 27.30
C PRO A 70 -8.04 1.78 25.83
N THR A 71 -6.77 1.72 25.42
CA THR A 71 -6.36 1.91 24.03
C THR A 71 -5.89 0.60 23.42
N VAL A 72 -6.38 0.30 22.22
CA VAL A 72 -6.10 -0.92 21.47
C VAL A 72 -5.41 -0.54 20.15
N TRP A 73 -4.17 -0.94 19.98
CA TRP A 73 -3.39 -0.66 18.78
C TRP A 73 -3.38 -1.85 17.83
N GLY A 74 -3.67 -1.60 16.55
CA GLY A 74 -3.59 -2.60 15.48
C GLY A 74 -2.88 -2.08 14.24
N GLY A 75 -2.91 -2.88 13.19
CA GLY A 75 -2.26 -2.60 11.91
C GLY A 75 -0.85 -3.14 11.82
N VAL A 76 -0.18 -2.85 10.70
CA VAL A 76 1.09 -3.49 10.34
C VAL A 76 2.19 -3.22 11.37
N HIS A 77 2.33 -1.97 11.85
CA HIS A 77 3.41 -1.65 12.78
C HIS A 77 3.28 -2.41 14.11
N ALA A 78 2.09 -2.34 14.71
CA ALA A 78 1.80 -3.03 15.97
C ALA A 78 1.95 -4.56 15.85
N SER A 79 1.64 -5.12 14.68
CA SER A 79 1.79 -6.55 14.41
C SER A 79 3.24 -6.98 14.25
N LEU A 80 4.10 -6.14 13.66
CA LEU A 80 5.52 -6.45 13.46
C LEU A 80 6.35 -6.23 14.73
N LEU A 81 5.94 -5.28 15.58
CA LEU A 81 6.64 -4.90 16.81
C LEU A 81 5.68 -4.86 18.02
N PRO A 82 4.99 -5.97 18.35
CA PRO A 82 3.98 -5.96 19.41
C PRO A 82 4.54 -5.61 20.78
N THR A 83 5.66 -6.20 21.16
CA THR A 83 6.32 -5.94 22.46
C THR A 83 6.78 -4.50 22.59
N GLU A 84 7.37 -3.94 21.54
CA GLU A 84 7.84 -2.55 21.54
C GLU A 84 6.66 -1.57 21.61
N THR A 85 5.59 -1.86 20.84
CA THR A 85 4.36 -1.06 20.86
C THR A 85 3.72 -1.07 22.25
N LEU A 86 3.60 -2.23 22.89
CA LEU A 86 3.04 -2.37 24.24
C LEU A 86 3.84 -1.66 25.33
N LYS A 87 5.16 -1.50 25.19
CA LYS A 87 5.98 -0.76 26.17
C LYS A 87 5.62 0.72 26.25
N ASN A 88 4.95 1.28 25.24
CA ASN A 88 4.50 2.66 25.28
C ASN A 88 3.39 2.85 26.33
N LYS A 89 3.48 3.90 27.15
CA LYS A 89 2.54 4.16 28.26
C LYS A 89 1.11 4.43 27.81
N PHE A 90 0.92 4.85 26.57
CA PHE A 90 -0.38 5.16 25.99
C PHE A 90 -1.05 3.95 25.28
N VAL A 91 -0.46 2.75 25.38
CA VAL A 91 -0.95 1.53 24.74
C VAL A 91 -1.27 0.49 25.78
N ASP A 92 -2.52 0.00 25.84
CA ASP A 92 -2.90 -1.07 26.78
C ASP A 92 -2.93 -2.43 26.09
N PHE A 93 -3.44 -2.48 24.87
CA PHE A 93 -3.56 -3.70 24.08
C PHE A 93 -2.99 -3.53 22.69
N VAL A 94 -2.53 -4.64 22.11
CA VAL A 94 -2.08 -4.72 20.72
C VAL A 94 -2.81 -5.86 20.01
N ILE A 95 -3.25 -5.64 18.80
CA ILE A 95 -3.76 -6.68 17.91
C ILE A 95 -2.65 -7.04 16.92
N VAL A 96 -2.25 -8.30 16.93
CA VAL A 96 -1.21 -8.88 16.08
C VAL A 96 -1.88 -9.58 14.90
N GLY A 97 -1.67 -9.08 13.68
CA GLY A 97 -2.28 -9.62 12.46
C GLY A 97 -3.66 -9.07 12.15
N GLU A 98 -4.58 -9.93 11.72
CA GLU A 98 -5.97 -9.55 11.37
C GLU A 98 -6.79 -9.23 12.61
N GLY A 99 -7.51 -8.11 12.55
CA GLY A 99 -8.17 -7.55 13.73
C GLY A 99 -9.60 -8.05 13.99
N GLU A 100 -10.27 -8.61 13.02
CA GLU A 100 -11.71 -8.88 13.07
C GLU A 100 -12.11 -9.78 14.26
N SER A 101 -11.47 -10.93 14.39
CA SER A 101 -11.76 -11.89 15.47
C SER A 101 -11.23 -11.42 16.82
N PRO A 102 -9.94 -11.04 16.98
CA PRO A 102 -9.43 -10.66 18.29
C PRO A 102 -10.08 -9.40 18.86
N VAL A 103 -10.43 -8.41 18.03
CA VAL A 103 -11.11 -7.19 18.52
C VAL A 103 -12.52 -7.51 19.01
N LEU A 104 -13.27 -8.35 18.30
CA LEU A 104 -14.59 -8.81 18.76
C LEU A 104 -14.50 -9.55 20.10
N LYS A 105 -13.57 -10.51 20.21
CA LYS A 105 -13.37 -11.27 21.45
C LYS A 105 -12.94 -10.38 22.61
N LEU A 106 -12.07 -9.41 22.36
CA LEU A 106 -11.66 -8.43 23.37
C LEU A 106 -12.85 -7.56 23.81
N ALA A 107 -13.66 -7.06 22.88
CA ALA A 107 -14.86 -6.28 23.19
C ALA A 107 -15.84 -7.07 24.08
N GLN A 108 -16.07 -8.34 23.75
CA GLN A 108 -16.91 -9.25 24.54
C GLN A 108 -16.32 -9.48 25.93
N ALA A 109 -15.01 -9.76 26.03
CA ALA A 109 -14.36 -10.00 27.30
C ALA A 109 -14.38 -8.75 28.20
N LEU A 110 -14.14 -7.57 27.68
CA LEU A 110 -14.22 -6.31 28.44
C LEU A 110 -15.66 -5.99 28.90
N ARG A 111 -16.64 -6.17 28.02
CA ARG A 111 -18.08 -5.98 28.37
C ARG A 111 -18.50 -6.93 29.49
N ASP A 112 -18.16 -8.20 29.37
CA ASP A 112 -18.59 -9.27 30.25
C ASP A 112 -17.68 -9.46 31.47
N LYS A 113 -16.62 -8.66 31.59
CA LYS A 113 -15.56 -8.74 32.62
C LYS A 113 -14.94 -10.14 32.70
N LYS A 114 -14.69 -10.76 31.54
CA LYS A 114 -14.09 -12.10 31.42
C LYS A 114 -12.59 -12.01 31.12
N PRO A 115 -11.81 -13.07 31.39
CA PRO A 115 -10.41 -13.16 31.02
C PRO A 115 -10.21 -12.99 29.50
N TYR A 116 -9.16 -12.31 29.10
CA TYR A 116 -8.80 -12.02 27.68
C TYR A 116 -7.42 -12.56 27.29
N GLU A 117 -6.65 -13.05 28.23
CA GLU A 117 -5.22 -13.40 28.05
C GLU A 117 -5.02 -14.51 27.01
N ALA A 118 -6.01 -15.37 26.80
CA ALA A 118 -5.95 -16.47 25.83
C ALA A 118 -6.42 -16.08 24.40
N ILE A 119 -6.80 -14.83 24.17
CA ILE A 119 -7.30 -14.40 22.86
C ILE A 119 -6.17 -14.48 21.81
N ASP A 120 -6.40 -15.22 20.73
CA ASP A 120 -5.49 -15.36 19.60
C ASP A 120 -5.22 -13.99 18.95
N GLY A 121 -3.96 -13.64 18.73
CA GLY A 121 -3.59 -12.34 18.16
C GLY A 121 -3.68 -11.15 19.11
N LEU A 122 -3.89 -11.35 20.44
CA LEU A 122 -3.94 -10.28 21.43
C LEU A 122 -2.60 -10.13 22.16
N GLY A 123 -2.12 -8.90 22.25
CA GLY A 123 -1.07 -8.48 23.16
C GLY A 123 -1.62 -7.60 24.28
N TYR A 124 -1.07 -7.73 25.48
CA TYR A 124 -1.54 -7.07 26.70
C TYR A 124 -0.42 -6.86 27.73
N LYS A 125 -0.69 -6.01 28.72
CA LYS A 125 0.18 -5.77 29.89
C LYS A 125 -0.33 -6.49 31.11
N LYS A 126 0.60 -6.97 31.95
CA LYS A 126 0.31 -7.48 33.29
C LYS A 126 1.37 -6.95 34.25
N GLY A 127 1.02 -5.94 35.02
CA GLY A 127 2.02 -5.14 35.75
C GLY A 127 2.97 -4.43 34.75
N ASN A 128 4.27 -4.63 34.96
CA ASN A 128 5.31 -4.09 34.09
C ASN A 128 5.67 -4.99 32.89
N ASP A 129 5.15 -6.20 32.86
CA ASP A 129 5.45 -7.18 31.82
C ASP A 129 4.47 -7.06 30.63
N VAL A 130 4.96 -7.39 29.44
CA VAL A 130 4.20 -7.39 28.21
C VAL A 130 4.16 -8.80 27.62
N PHE A 131 2.98 -9.21 27.21
CA PHE A 131 2.70 -10.53 26.64
C PHE A 131 1.98 -10.34 25.31
N TYR A 132 2.13 -11.29 24.38
CA TYR A 132 1.28 -11.37 23.21
C TYR A 132 1.14 -12.80 22.72
N ASN A 133 -0.04 -13.11 22.17
CA ASN A 133 -0.33 -14.36 21.50
C ASN A 133 -0.13 -14.14 19.99
N PRO A 134 0.73 -14.89 19.31
CA PRO A 134 0.84 -14.80 17.86
C PRO A 134 -0.48 -15.23 17.20
N GLN A 135 -0.86 -14.56 16.11
CA GLN A 135 -2.04 -14.97 15.36
C GLN A 135 -1.86 -16.39 14.77
N LYS A 136 -2.80 -17.27 15.02
CA LYS A 136 -2.86 -18.67 14.52
C LYS A 136 -3.93 -18.85 13.45
N THR A 137 -5.04 -18.13 13.60
CA THR A 137 -6.22 -18.23 12.74
C THR A 137 -6.35 -17.02 11.84
N PHE A 138 -6.82 -17.23 10.62
CA PHE A 138 -7.07 -16.19 9.63
C PHE A 138 -8.54 -16.16 9.25
N VAL A 139 -9.04 -14.98 8.90
CA VAL A 139 -10.44 -14.79 8.50
C VAL A 139 -10.71 -15.53 7.19
N ASN A 140 -11.83 -16.29 7.15
CA ASN A 140 -12.43 -16.71 5.89
C ASN A 140 -13.16 -15.51 5.29
N LEU A 141 -12.70 -15.05 4.11
CA LEU A 141 -13.20 -13.80 3.53
C LEU A 141 -14.65 -13.92 3.02
N ASP A 142 -15.10 -15.12 2.63
CA ASP A 142 -16.49 -15.35 2.21
C ASP A 142 -17.48 -15.34 3.40
N GLU A 143 -16.98 -15.63 4.60
CA GLU A 143 -17.79 -15.62 5.85
C GLU A 143 -17.69 -14.29 6.61
N ALA A 144 -16.79 -13.39 6.15
CA ALA A 144 -16.60 -12.11 6.79
C ALA A 144 -17.91 -11.30 6.75
N PRO A 145 -18.25 -10.60 7.86
CA PRO A 145 -19.42 -9.75 7.88
C PRO A 145 -19.34 -8.65 6.83
N GLU A 146 -20.50 -8.24 6.33
CA GLU A 146 -20.60 -7.14 5.37
C GLU A 146 -19.94 -5.86 5.92
N VAL A 147 -19.21 -5.16 5.06
CA VAL A 147 -18.51 -3.93 5.44
C VAL A 147 -19.51 -2.82 5.72
N PRO A 148 -19.53 -2.24 6.94
CA PRO A 148 -20.52 -1.24 7.33
C PRO A 148 -20.16 0.15 6.82
N TYR A 149 -20.33 0.41 5.53
CA TYR A 149 -20.01 1.69 4.89
C TYR A 149 -20.78 2.88 5.48
N ASN A 150 -21.93 2.63 6.08
CA ASN A 150 -22.75 3.64 6.77
C ASN A 150 -22.08 4.25 8.01
N LEU A 151 -21.00 3.67 8.52
CA LEU A 151 -20.22 4.23 9.63
C LEU A 151 -19.33 5.42 9.21
N VAL A 152 -19.23 5.69 7.93
CA VAL A 152 -18.41 6.79 7.38
C VAL A 152 -19.19 7.52 6.27
N ASN A 153 -18.83 8.77 6.02
CA ASN A 153 -19.26 9.41 4.78
C ASN A 153 -18.41 8.86 3.63
N ILE A 154 -18.96 7.89 2.88
CA ILE A 154 -18.24 7.19 1.81
C ILE A 154 -17.75 8.13 0.71
N GLU A 155 -18.42 9.27 0.49
CA GLU A 155 -18.02 10.27 -0.51
C GLU A 155 -16.60 10.83 -0.27
N ASN A 156 -16.15 10.84 0.98
CA ASN A 156 -14.78 11.25 1.33
C ASN A 156 -13.70 10.27 0.84
N TYR A 157 -14.09 9.09 0.36
CA TYR A 157 -13.20 8.01 -0.08
C TYR A 157 -13.38 7.64 -1.56
N ILE A 158 -14.28 8.34 -2.26
CA ILE A 158 -14.51 8.16 -3.69
C ILE A 158 -13.72 9.23 -4.44
N GLU A 159 -12.77 8.79 -5.26
CA GLU A 159 -12.02 9.68 -6.15
C GLU A 159 -12.81 9.97 -7.43
N ASN A 160 -12.74 11.20 -7.93
CA ASN A 160 -13.49 11.66 -9.12
C ASN A 160 -12.85 11.24 -10.45
N TYR A 161 -11.93 10.29 -10.43
CA TYR A 161 -11.28 9.78 -11.63
C TYR A 161 -10.92 8.30 -11.46
N SER A 162 -10.96 7.55 -12.56
CA SER A 162 -10.51 6.16 -12.60
C SER A 162 -8.99 6.07 -12.41
N PHE A 163 -8.53 5.33 -11.43
CA PHE A 163 -7.11 5.09 -11.21
C PHE A 163 -6.48 4.24 -12.33
N ALA A 164 -7.29 3.47 -13.03
CA ALA A 164 -6.87 2.65 -14.16
C ALA A 164 -6.52 3.49 -15.40
N THR A 165 -7.39 4.43 -15.78
CA THR A 165 -7.28 5.16 -17.03
C THR A 165 -7.02 6.67 -16.87
N GLY A 166 -7.28 7.22 -15.69
CA GLY A 166 -7.23 8.65 -15.40
C GLY A 166 -8.42 9.44 -15.97
N LYS A 167 -9.43 8.77 -16.51
CA LYS A 167 -10.67 9.41 -16.99
C LYS A 167 -11.58 9.78 -15.80
N PRO A 168 -12.49 10.75 -15.98
CA PRO A 168 -13.53 11.01 -14.99
C PRO A 168 -14.30 9.73 -14.63
N GLY A 169 -14.58 9.53 -13.35
CA GLY A 169 -15.27 8.36 -12.85
C GLY A 169 -15.36 8.40 -11.33
N ARG A 170 -16.11 7.49 -10.75
CA ARG A 170 -16.23 7.31 -9.29
C ARG A 170 -15.41 6.08 -8.89
N ASN A 171 -14.20 6.31 -8.39
CA ASN A 171 -13.24 5.26 -8.06
C ASN A 171 -13.16 5.04 -6.56
N ILE A 172 -13.18 3.76 -6.15
CA ILE A 172 -13.03 3.38 -4.74
C ILE A 172 -11.93 2.34 -4.57
N ALA A 173 -11.16 2.46 -3.48
CA ALA A 173 -10.23 1.43 -3.06
C ALA A 173 -10.97 0.19 -2.54
N PHE A 174 -10.56 -1.02 -2.98
CA PHE A 174 -11.25 -2.26 -2.73
C PHE A 174 -10.28 -3.40 -2.46
N TYR A 175 -10.64 -4.34 -1.59
CA TYR A 175 -9.83 -5.50 -1.27
C TYR A 175 -10.63 -6.77 -1.53
N THR A 176 -10.01 -7.74 -2.18
CA THR A 176 -10.64 -9.00 -2.60
C THR A 176 -9.87 -10.22 -2.12
N SER A 177 -8.64 -10.01 -1.71
CA SER A 177 -7.77 -11.04 -1.15
C SER A 177 -6.79 -10.44 -0.15
N ARG A 178 -6.16 -11.30 0.64
CA ARG A 178 -5.13 -10.93 1.62
C ARG A 178 -3.97 -11.88 1.52
N GLY A 179 -2.77 -11.32 1.65
CA GLY A 179 -1.53 -12.06 1.63
C GLY A 179 -0.98 -12.29 0.24
N CYS A 180 0.23 -12.81 0.22
CA CYS A 180 0.98 -13.13 -0.99
C CYS A 180 1.91 -14.32 -0.69
N PRO A 181 1.96 -15.36 -1.55
CA PRO A 181 2.79 -16.55 -1.29
C PRO A 181 4.28 -16.33 -1.57
N HIS A 182 4.64 -15.15 -2.08
CA HIS A 182 6.01 -14.84 -2.45
C HIS A 182 6.85 -14.37 -1.26
N ARG A 183 8.18 -14.51 -1.39
CA ARG A 183 9.17 -14.31 -0.32
C ARG A 183 10.05 -13.08 -0.50
N CYS A 184 9.55 -12.02 -1.15
CA CYS A 184 10.35 -10.81 -1.38
C CYS A 184 10.97 -10.29 -0.08
N GLY A 185 12.31 -10.17 -0.04
CA GLY A 185 13.09 -9.91 1.18
C GLY A 185 12.87 -8.55 1.83
N PHE A 186 12.21 -7.61 1.13
CA PHE A 186 11.84 -6.29 1.64
C PHE A 186 10.39 -6.20 2.12
N CYS A 187 9.57 -7.24 1.88
CA CYS A 187 8.12 -7.18 2.07
C CYS A 187 7.71 -7.73 3.42
N TYR A 188 6.90 -6.99 4.16
CA TYR A 188 6.38 -7.40 5.46
C TYR A 188 5.34 -8.55 5.38
N ASN A 189 4.86 -8.85 4.20
CA ASN A 189 3.77 -9.80 3.98
C ASN A 189 4.08 -11.21 4.50
N LYS A 190 5.36 -11.64 4.38
CA LYS A 190 5.85 -12.89 4.95
C LYS A 190 5.60 -12.97 6.46
N GLU A 191 5.87 -11.88 7.18
CA GLU A 191 5.69 -11.83 8.64
C GLU A 191 4.23 -11.60 9.04
N PHE A 192 3.51 -10.74 8.32
CA PHE A 192 2.13 -10.38 8.64
C PHE A 192 1.12 -11.47 8.23
N ASN A 193 1.16 -11.93 6.98
CA ASN A 193 0.24 -12.95 6.43
C ASN A 193 0.83 -14.36 6.44
N LYS A 194 2.05 -14.57 6.97
CA LYS A 194 2.76 -15.86 7.02
C LYS A 194 2.85 -16.52 5.64
N SER A 195 3.04 -15.72 4.58
CA SER A 195 3.04 -16.15 3.16
C SER A 195 1.78 -16.89 2.74
N LYS A 196 0.67 -16.74 3.45
CA LYS A 196 -0.63 -17.35 3.11
C LYS A 196 -1.46 -16.36 2.30
N TRP A 197 -1.82 -16.75 1.09
CA TRP A 197 -2.79 -16.02 0.30
C TRP A 197 -4.20 -16.60 0.52
N ARG A 198 -5.19 -15.73 0.58
CA ARG A 198 -6.61 -16.07 0.74
C ARG A 198 -7.43 -15.05 -0.04
N GLY A 199 -8.26 -15.51 -0.97
CA GLY A 199 -9.19 -14.69 -1.74
C GLY A 199 -10.64 -15.00 -1.39
N GLU A 200 -11.50 -14.02 -1.56
CA GLU A 200 -12.94 -14.25 -1.65
C GLU A 200 -13.25 -15.11 -2.87
N SER A 201 -14.35 -15.86 -2.86
CA SER A 201 -14.89 -16.50 -4.06
C SER A 201 -15.21 -15.45 -5.13
N ALA A 202 -15.18 -15.85 -6.39
CA ALA A 202 -15.48 -14.94 -7.49
C ALA A 202 -16.90 -14.40 -7.41
N GLU A 203 -17.84 -15.22 -6.97
CA GLU A 203 -19.26 -14.90 -6.79
C GLU A 203 -19.44 -13.85 -5.72
N HIS A 204 -18.84 -14.03 -4.53
CA HIS A 204 -18.94 -13.10 -3.43
C HIS A 204 -18.31 -11.74 -3.79
N LEU A 205 -17.14 -11.77 -4.41
CA LEU A 205 -16.47 -10.56 -4.90
C LEU A 205 -17.35 -9.75 -5.84
N VAL A 206 -17.89 -10.40 -6.89
CA VAL A 206 -18.68 -9.70 -7.91
C VAL A 206 -19.97 -9.15 -7.33
N GLU A 207 -20.62 -9.87 -6.41
CA GLU A 207 -21.83 -9.37 -5.73
C GLU A 207 -21.54 -8.12 -4.87
N ARG A 208 -20.43 -8.09 -4.15
CA ARG A 208 -19.98 -6.90 -3.42
C ARG A 208 -19.71 -5.71 -4.34
N MET A 209 -19.09 -5.95 -5.51
CA MET A 209 -18.88 -4.90 -6.50
C MET A 209 -20.20 -4.37 -7.07
N LYS A 210 -21.16 -5.26 -7.41
CA LYS A 210 -22.50 -4.88 -7.84
C LYS A 210 -23.21 -3.99 -6.83
N LYS A 211 -23.12 -4.35 -5.55
CA LYS A 211 -23.70 -3.54 -4.49
C LYS A 211 -23.11 -2.13 -4.44
N LEU A 212 -21.78 -1.98 -4.53
CA LEU A 212 -21.14 -0.66 -4.56
C LEU A 212 -21.49 0.15 -5.82
N VAL A 213 -21.60 -0.50 -6.98
CA VAL A 213 -22.07 0.15 -8.20
C VAL A 213 -23.50 0.64 -8.01
N LYS A 214 -24.39 -0.19 -7.49
CA LYS A 214 -25.81 0.14 -7.28
C LYS A 214 -26.02 1.24 -6.24
N ASP A 215 -25.38 1.10 -5.08
CA ASP A 215 -25.67 1.94 -3.91
C ASP A 215 -24.95 3.31 -3.99
N TYR A 216 -23.77 3.35 -4.62
CA TYR A 216 -22.90 4.53 -4.63
C TYR A 216 -22.47 4.99 -6.03
N GLY A 217 -22.99 4.37 -7.10
CA GLY A 217 -22.65 4.76 -8.47
C GLY A 217 -21.17 4.57 -8.83
N ILE A 218 -20.49 3.60 -8.21
CA ILE A 218 -19.07 3.34 -8.47
C ILE A 218 -18.88 2.88 -9.92
N THR A 219 -17.92 3.48 -10.61
CA THR A 219 -17.59 3.16 -12.00
C THR A 219 -16.16 2.65 -12.16
N ALA A 220 -15.35 2.73 -11.10
CA ALA A 220 -13.99 2.23 -11.12
C ALA A 220 -13.56 1.67 -9.75
N PHE A 221 -12.74 0.63 -9.78
CA PHE A 221 -12.20 -0.02 -8.59
C PHE A 221 -10.68 -0.02 -8.63
N GLU A 222 -10.06 0.45 -7.55
CA GLU A 222 -8.66 0.24 -7.25
C GLU A 222 -8.55 -0.97 -6.32
N ILE A 223 -8.28 -2.16 -6.88
CA ILE A 223 -8.09 -3.37 -6.08
C ILE A 223 -6.67 -3.33 -5.50
N GLU A 224 -6.59 -3.12 -4.19
CA GLU A 224 -5.35 -2.99 -3.42
C GLU A 224 -4.90 -4.32 -2.78
N ASP A 225 -5.17 -5.45 -3.42
CA ASP A 225 -4.70 -6.76 -2.97
C ASP A 225 -3.16 -6.82 -2.98
N ASP A 226 -2.57 -7.58 -2.07
CA ASP A 226 -1.13 -7.86 -2.10
C ASP A 226 -0.72 -8.56 -3.41
N GLU A 227 -1.59 -9.44 -3.94
CA GLU A 227 -1.48 -10.07 -5.27
C GLU A 227 -2.84 -10.67 -5.67
N PHE A 228 -3.48 -10.10 -6.69
CA PHE A 228 -4.80 -10.53 -7.15
C PHE A 228 -4.76 -11.87 -7.92
N PHE A 229 -3.73 -12.07 -8.73
CA PHE A 229 -3.62 -13.16 -9.69
C PHE A 229 -2.94 -14.43 -9.14
N VAL A 230 -2.96 -14.66 -7.83
CA VAL A 230 -2.41 -15.89 -7.23
C VAL A 230 -3.21 -17.10 -7.67
N ASP A 231 -4.53 -17.02 -7.67
CA ASP A 231 -5.45 -18.04 -8.21
C ASP A 231 -5.97 -17.57 -9.56
N MET A 232 -5.44 -18.16 -10.63
CA MET A 232 -5.83 -17.84 -12.01
C MET A 232 -7.24 -18.32 -12.36
N ASN A 233 -7.71 -19.43 -11.78
CA ASN A 233 -9.07 -19.92 -12.01
C ASN A 233 -10.09 -18.96 -11.40
N ARG A 234 -9.82 -18.47 -10.18
CA ARG A 234 -10.61 -17.42 -9.56
C ARG A 234 -10.60 -16.13 -10.41
N ALA A 235 -9.42 -15.68 -10.85
CA ALA A 235 -9.31 -14.48 -11.67
C ALA A 235 -10.10 -14.57 -12.98
N LYS A 236 -10.01 -15.71 -13.68
CA LYS A 236 -10.80 -16.02 -14.88
C LYS A 236 -12.30 -15.99 -14.58
N LYS A 237 -12.73 -16.65 -13.51
CA LYS A 237 -14.13 -16.69 -13.11
C LYS A 237 -14.68 -15.29 -12.76
N VAL A 238 -13.89 -14.45 -12.08
CA VAL A 238 -14.24 -13.04 -11.84
C VAL A 238 -14.49 -12.30 -13.14
N CYS A 239 -13.59 -12.45 -14.13
CA CYS A 239 -13.76 -11.82 -15.45
C CYS A 239 -15.05 -12.27 -16.13
N GLU A 240 -15.30 -13.58 -16.17
CA GLU A 240 -16.51 -14.17 -16.77
C GLU A 240 -17.79 -13.62 -16.11
N LEU A 241 -17.81 -13.53 -14.77
CA LEU A 241 -18.94 -13.00 -14.03
C LEU A 241 -19.15 -11.50 -14.26
N LEU A 242 -18.09 -10.69 -14.27
CA LEU A 242 -18.18 -9.26 -14.55
C LEU A 242 -18.76 -8.98 -15.94
N ILE A 243 -18.35 -9.75 -16.95
CA ILE A 243 -18.88 -9.67 -18.31
C ILE A 243 -20.35 -10.10 -18.34
N LYS A 244 -20.69 -11.24 -17.73
CA LYS A 244 -22.06 -11.76 -17.63
C LYS A 244 -23.01 -10.75 -16.98
N GLU A 245 -22.60 -10.13 -15.89
CA GLU A 245 -23.37 -9.12 -15.15
C GLU A 245 -23.38 -7.75 -15.86
N LYS A 246 -22.63 -7.59 -16.96
CA LYS A 246 -22.52 -6.35 -17.73
C LYS A 246 -22.14 -5.13 -16.86
N LEU A 247 -21.30 -5.35 -15.85
CA LEU A 247 -20.78 -4.28 -15.02
C LEU A 247 -19.78 -3.46 -15.86
N ASN A 248 -20.23 -2.30 -16.33
CA ASN A 248 -19.38 -1.39 -17.12
C ASN A 248 -18.47 -0.58 -16.18
N ILE A 249 -17.44 -1.23 -15.67
CA ILE A 249 -16.50 -0.68 -14.69
C ILE A 249 -15.06 -0.72 -15.21
N GLU A 250 -14.21 0.12 -14.63
CA GLU A 250 -12.76 0.09 -14.85
C GLU A 250 -12.05 -0.44 -13.62
N ILE A 251 -11.10 -1.35 -13.80
CA ILE A 251 -10.36 -1.98 -12.71
C ILE A 251 -8.87 -1.71 -12.87
N PHE A 252 -8.25 -1.29 -11.77
CA PHE A 252 -6.82 -1.25 -11.56
C PHE A 252 -6.44 -2.25 -10.46
N THR A 253 -5.37 -3.04 -10.67
CA THR A 253 -4.82 -3.91 -9.62
C THR A 253 -3.35 -4.21 -9.83
N THR A 254 -2.74 -4.94 -8.89
CA THR A 254 -1.36 -5.41 -8.96
C THR A 254 -1.28 -6.79 -9.61
N CYS A 255 -0.18 -7.05 -10.28
CA CYS A 255 0.17 -8.35 -10.85
C CYS A 255 1.69 -8.55 -10.83
N ARG A 256 2.15 -9.79 -10.69
CA ARG A 256 3.56 -10.10 -10.83
C ARG A 256 3.96 -10.24 -12.30
N VAL A 257 5.16 -9.74 -12.61
CA VAL A 257 5.75 -9.81 -13.97
C VAL A 257 5.78 -11.25 -14.50
N ASN A 258 6.27 -12.20 -13.70
CA ASN A 258 6.38 -13.58 -14.11
C ASN A 258 5.02 -14.27 -14.33
N TYR A 259 3.94 -13.80 -13.72
CA TYR A 259 2.60 -14.36 -13.94
C TYR A 259 2.11 -14.10 -15.36
N VAL A 260 2.36 -12.90 -15.90
CA VAL A 260 1.96 -12.57 -17.27
C VAL A 260 2.60 -13.51 -18.29
N GLN A 261 3.89 -13.85 -18.11
CA GLN A 261 4.57 -14.76 -19.02
C GLN A 261 4.20 -16.23 -18.79
N GLN A 262 4.15 -16.67 -17.53
CA GLN A 262 4.10 -18.10 -17.19
C GLN A 262 2.69 -18.64 -17.04
N ARG A 263 1.69 -17.77 -16.76
CA ARG A 263 0.37 -18.18 -16.30
C ARG A 263 -0.80 -17.50 -17.02
N MET A 264 -0.55 -16.43 -17.81
CA MET A 264 -1.58 -15.73 -18.55
C MET A 264 -1.31 -15.90 -20.06
N ASP A 265 -2.21 -16.54 -20.79
CA ASP A 265 -2.20 -16.52 -22.25
C ASP A 265 -2.85 -15.25 -22.81
N ASP A 266 -2.83 -15.11 -24.14
CA ASP A 266 -3.41 -13.93 -24.80
C ASP A 266 -4.94 -13.87 -24.65
N ASP A 267 -5.60 -15.03 -24.55
CA ASP A 267 -7.06 -15.12 -24.35
C ASP A 267 -7.46 -14.64 -22.96
N LEU A 268 -6.71 -15.02 -21.91
CA LEU A 268 -6.94 -14.52 -20.56
C LEU A 268 -6.68 -13.01 -20.46
N LEU A 269 -5.64 -12.50 -21.11
CA LEU A 269 -5.39 -11.05 -21.15
C LEU A 269 -6.52 -10.29 -21.85
N LYS A 270 -7.05 -10.83 -22.95
CA LYS A 270 -8.22 -10.29 -23.65
C LYS A 270 -9.45 -10.31 -22.76
N LEU A 271 -9.71 -11.44 -22.10
CA LEU A 271 -10.82 -11.61 -21.15
C LEU A 271 -10.73 -10.59 -20.01
N CYS A 272 -9.54 -10.39 -19.44
CA CYS A 272 -9.30 -9.36 -18.42
C CYS A 272 -9.66 -7.94 -18.94
N PHE A 273 -9.22 -7.60 -20.14
CA PHE A 273 -9.54 -6.29 -20.73
C PHE A 273 -11.04 -6.10 -20.93
N GLU A 274 -11.74 -7.11 -21.44
CA GLU A 274 -13.20 -7.11 -21.64
C GLU A 274 -13.95 -7.00 -20.32
N ALA A 275 -13.48 -7.68 -19.27
CA ALA A 275 -14.03 -7.63 -17.92
C ALA A 275 -13.81 -6.29 -17.17
N GLY A 276 -13.02 -5.37 -17.76
CA GLY A 276 -12.79 -4.06 -17.16
C GLY A 276 -11.40 -3.83 -16.58
N PHE A 277 -10.48 -4.81 -16.57
CA PHE A 277 -9.09 -4.60 -16.13
C PHE A 277 -8.34 -3.71 -17.13
N LYS A 278 -8.40 -2.40 -16.91
CA LYS A 278 -7.85 -1.40 -17.83
C LYS A 278 -6.39 -1.05 -17.56
N SER A 279 -5.87 -1.35 -16.36
CA SER A 279 -4.47 -1.12 -16.03
C SER A 279 -3.99 -2.07 -14.94
N LEU A 280 -2.75 -2.59 -15.10
CA LEU A 280 -2.08 -3.45 -14.12
C LEU A 280 -0.79 -2.79 -13.63
N ALA A 281 -0.45 -3.04 -12.36
CA ALA A 281 0.78 -2.55 -11.76
C ALA A 281 1.74 -3.67 -11.38
N PHE A 282 3.02 -3.45 -11.62
CA PHE A 282 4.08 -4.45 -11.46
C PHE A 282 5.22 -3.90 -10.60
N GLY A 283 5.62 -4.65 -9.58
CA GLY A 283 6.88 -4.43 -8.91
C GLY A 283 8.02 -5.08 -9.68
N VAL A 284 8.88 -4.31 -10.34
CA VAL A 284 10.13 -4.77 -10.98
C VAL A 284 11.28 -4.64 -10.00
N GLU A 285 11.24 -3.60 -9.22
CA GLU A 285 12.13 -3.17 -8.14
C GLU A 285 13.50 -2.71 -8.63
N SER A 286 14.21 -3.49 -9.47
CA SER A 286 15.54 -3.14 -10.00
C SER A 286 15.73 -3.65 -11.41
N GLY A 287 16.60 -3.01 -12.18
CA GLY A 287 17.08 -3.49 -13.46
C GLY A 287 18.34 -4.39 -13.35
N SER A 288 18.91 -4.47 -12.14
CA SER A 288 20.06 -5.32 -11.87
C SER A 288 19.63 -6.73 -11.48
N PRO A 289 20.05 -7.79 -12.21
CA PRO A 289 19.74 -9.16 -11.85
C PRO A 289 20.25 -9.54 -10.45
N ARG A 290 21.40 -9.00 -10.02
CA ARG A 290 21.92 -9.23 -8.66
C ARG A 290 21.00 -8.64 -7.60
N VAL A 291 20.53 -7.40 -7.80
CA VAL A 291 19.63 -6.74 -6.84
C VAL A 291 18.26 -7.43 -6.83
N GLN A 292 17.71 -7.83 -7.98
CA GLN A 292 16.47 -8.62 -8.06
C GLN A 292 16.60 -9.93 -7.27
N LYS A 293 17.72 -10.65 -7.43
CA LYS A 293 18.01 -11.88 -6.67
C LYS A 293 18.13 -11.62 -5.17
N MET A 294 18.84 -10.56 -4.77
CA MET A 294 18.97 -10.16 -3.36
C MET A 294 17.61 -9.82 -2.74
N MET A 295 16.72 -9.19 -3.50
CA MET A 295 15.35 -8.89 -3.08
C MET A 295 14.43 -10.13 -3.12
N ALA A 296 14.90 -11.29 -3.53
CA ALA A 296 14.10 -12.50 -3.77
C ALA A 296 12.85 -12.22 -4.63
N LYS A 297 13.04 -11.43 -5.70
CA LYS A 297 11.94 -11.02 -6.57
C LYS A 297 11.55 -12.11 -7.56
N ASP A 298 12.48 -13.02 -7.88
CA ASP A 298 12.29 -14.20 -8.77
C ASP A 298 11.68 -13.80 -10.13
N ILE A 299 12.23 -12.77 -10.78
CA ILE A 299 11.88 -12.30 -12.12
C ILE A 299 13.15 -12.05 -12.94
N THR A 300 13.01 -11.98 -14.27
CA THR A 300 14.08 -11.58 -15.19
C THR A 300 13.69 -10.35 -16.00
N ASN A 301 14.69 -9.65 -16.56
CA ASN A 301 14.43 -8.49 -17.42
C ASN A 301 13.71 -8.90 -18.72
N GLU A 302 13.92 -10.12 -19.25
CA GLU A 302 13.17 -10.66 -20.39
C GLU A 302 11.68 -10.75 -20.07
N GLN A 303 11.33 -11.24 -18.89
CA GLN A 303 9.95 -11.31 -18.43
C GLN A 303 9.31 -9.91 -18.32
N VAL A 304 10.10 -8.90 -17.90
CA VAL A 304 9.62 -7.52 -17.87
C VAL A 304 9.30 -7.03 -19.28
N PHE A 305 10.19 -7.25 -20.25
CA PHE A 305 9.95 -6.86 -21.65
C PHE A 305 8.79 -7.61 -22.28
N ASP A 306 8.66 -8.90 -21.99
CA ASP A 306 7.54 -9.71 -22.48
C ASP A 306 6.22 -9.16 -21.92
N THR A 307 6.15 -8.87 -20.62
CA THR A 307 4.99 -8.24 -19.99
C THR A 307 4.62 -6.92 -20.67
N VAL A 308 5.60 -6.04 -20.95
CA VAL A 308 5.34 -4.77 -21.65
C VAL A 308 4.72 -5.01 -23.03
N ARG A 309 5.28 -5.96 -23.82
CA ARG A 309 4.78 -6.25 -25.18
C ARG A 309 3.36 -6.84 -25.17
N ARG A 310 3.11 -7.81 -24.28
CA ARG A 310 1.83 -8.52 -24.23
C ARG A 310 0.70 -7.64 -23.72
N LEU A 311 0.95 -6.82 -22.69
CA LEU A 311 -0.05 -5.86 -22.22
C LEU A 311 -0.37 -4.78 -23.24
N LYS A 312 0.64 -4.30 -23.97
CA LYS A 312 0.43 -3.37 -25.11
C LYS A 312 -0.46 -3.99 -26.17
N LYS A 313 -0.22 -5.26 -26.55
CA LYS A 313 -1.06 -6.02 -27.51
C LYS A 313 -2.50 -6.17 -26.99
N ALA A 314 -2.68 -6.44 -25.71
CA ALA A 314 -3.99 -6.57 -25.06
C ALA A 314 -4.67 -5.23 -24.75
N SER A 315 -4.06 -4.08 -25.08
CA SER A 315 -4.56 -2.74 -24.78
C SER A 315 -4.75 -2.45 -23.27
N ILE A 316 -4.09 -3.22 -22.40
CA ILE A 316 -4.08 -3.03 -20.96
C ILE A 316 -2.95 -2.05 -20.59
N GLY A 317 -3.29 -0.95 -19.95
CA GLY A 317 -2.31 -0.01 -19.40
C GLY A 317 -1.42 -0.65 -18.35
N SER A 318 -0.17 -0.18 -18.21
CA SER A 318 0.74 -0.78 -17.24
C SER A 318 1.58 0.25 -16.48
N LYS A 319 1.76 -0.03 -15.17
CA LYS A 319 2.59 0.77 -14.26
C LYS A 319 3.69 -0.11 -13.70
N TYR A 320 4.95 0.39 -13.68
CA TYR A 320 6.10 -0.39 -13.20
C TYR A 320 6.81 0.36 -12.08
N TYR A 321 6.90 -0.28 -10.92
CA TYR A 321 7.51 0.28 -9.73
C TYR A 321 8.93 -0.20 -9.56
N PHE A 322 9.78 0.70 -9.04
CA PHE A 322 11.20 0.45 -8.78
C PHE A 322 11.56 0.93 -7.38
N ILE A 323 12.47 0.20 -6.74
CA ILE A 323 13.05 0.53 -5.43
C ILE A 323 14.53 0.81 -5.62
N ALA A 324 15.01 1.91 -5.07
CA ALA A 324 16.41 2.29 -5.12
C ALA A 324 16.98 2.43 -3.71
N GLY A 325 18.26 2.11 -3.53
CA GLY A 325 18.94 2.22 -2.25
C GLY A 325 18.86 0.95 -1.40
N ALA A 326 18.66 -0.20 -2.00
CA ALA A 326 18.70 -1.49 -1.31
C ALA A 326 20.06 -1.77 -0.67
N PRO A 327 20.15 -2.64 0.35
CA PRO A 327 21.42 -3.06 0.95
C PRO A 327 22.43 -3.47 -0.13
N THR A 328 23.65 -2.97 -0.04
CA THR A 328 24.77 -3.23 -0.99
C THR A 328 24.54 -2.80 -2.44
N GLU A 329 23.43 -2.15 -2.79
CA GLU A 329 23.20 -1.67 -4.15
C GLU A 329 24.24 -0.63 -4.56
N THR A 330 24.88 -0.84 -5.70
CA THR A 330 25.92 0.00 -6.24
C THR A 330 25.37 1.04 -7.22
N ILE A 331 26.16 2.07 -7.49
CA ILE A 331 25.80 3.08 -8.50
C ILE A 331 25.67 2.47 -9.90
N LYS A 332 26.45 1.44 -10.23
CA LYS A 332 26.36 0.72 -11.50
C LYS A 332 24.98 0.08 -11.66
N GLU A 333 24.46 -0.52 -10.61
CA GLU A 333 23.15 -1.17 -10.60
C GLU A 333 21.98 -0.19 -10.67
N LEU A 334 22.13 1.01 -10.07
CA LEU A 334 21.19 2.10 -10.30
C LEU A 334 21.17 2.53 -11.78
N TYR A 335 22.31 2.50 -12.46
CA TYR A 335 22.40 2.77 -13.90
C TYR A 335 21.76 1.65 -14.73
N GLU A 336 21.91 0.38 -14.35
CA GLU A 336 21.24 -0.77 -14.98
C GLU A 336 19.71 -0.62 -14.87
N THR A 337 19.23 -0.16 -13.71
CA THR A 337 17.80 0.14 -13.53
C THR A 337 17.32 1.28 -14.43
N ALA A 338 18.12 2.35 -14.56
CA ALA A 338 17.81 3.45 -15.47
C ALA A 338 17.78 3.00 -16.95
N ASP A 339 18.71 2.12 -17.34
CA ASP A 339 18.74 1.57 -18.70
C ASP A 339 17.55 0.67 -19.00
N LEU A 340 17.16 -0.20 -18.06
CA LEU A 340 15.96 -1.01 -18.19
C LEU A 340 14.72 -0.12 -18.40
N ILE A 341 14.54 0.91 -17.59
CA ILE A 341 13.41 1.85 -17.71
C ILE A 341 13.40 2.51 -19.09
N ARG A 342 14.54 2.97 -19.57
CA ARG A 342 14.66 3.60 -20.89
C ARG A 342 14.32 2.62 -22.02
N ALA A 343 14.77 1.37 -21.93
CA ALA A 343 14.47 0.32 -22.89
C ALA A 343 12.97 -0.06 -22.87
N MET A 344 12.37 -0.19 -21.68
CA MET A 344 10.92 -0.40 -21.55
C MET A 344 10.11 0.71 -22.21
N LYS A 345 10.49 1.98 -22.00
CA LYS A 345 9.86 3.15 -22.62
C LYS A 345 10.00 3.18 -24.16
N LYS A 346 11.04 2.58 -24.71
CA LYS A 346 11.17 2.40 -26.18
C LYS A 346 10.22 1.32 -26.69
N THR A 347 9.99 0.25 -25.92
CA THR A 347 9.08 -0.86 -26.28
C THR A 347 7.60 -0.39 -26.25
N ASP A 348 7.23 0.31 -25.18
CA ASP A 348 5.94 1.00 -25.10
C ASP A 348 6.07 2.36 -24.42
N PRO A 349 5.96 3.45 -25.18
CA PRO A 349 6.01 4.81 -24.63
C PRO A 349 4.91 5.14 -23.64
N ASN A 350 3.80 4.40 -23.63
CA ASN A 350 2.62 4.69 -22.81
C ASN A 350 2.70 4.09 -21.40
N ILE A 351 3.64 3.18 -21.13
CA ILE A 351 3.82 2.67 -19.77
C ILE A 351 4.03 3.80 -18.76
N ILE A 352 3.58 3.59 -17.55
CA ILE A 352 3.76 4.57 -16.46
C ILE A 352 4.88 4.05 -15.54
N ILE A 353 5.87 4.91 -15.33
CA ILE A 353 6.93 4.66 -14.35
C ILE A 353 6.80 5.72 -13.24
N PRO A 354 6.23 5.37 -12.09
CA PRO A 354 6.19 6.28 -10.94
C PRO A 354 7.61 6.63 -10.44
N PRO A 355 7.77 7.70 -9.64
CA PRO A 355 9.04 8.00 -8.98
C PRO A 355 9.58 6.78 -8.23
N TRP A 356 10.89 6.57 -8.29
CA TRP A 356 11.54 5.48 -7.55
C TRP A 356 11.14 5.54 -6.08
N ARG A 357 10.78 4.38 -5.54
CA ARG A 357 10.63 4.23 -4.10
C ARG A 357 12.01 4.11 -3.49
N ILE A 358 12.24 4.76 -2.36
CA ILE A 358 13.48 4.59 -1.60
C ILE A 358 13.29 3.37 -0.71
N PHE A 359 14.27 2.45 -0.77
CA PHE A 359 14.28 1.30 0.12
C PHE A 359 14.15 1.75 1.57
N THR A 360 13.23 1.14 2.27
CA THR A 360 12.94 1.44 3.67
C THR A 360 13.00 0.13 4.43
N PRO A 361 13.96 -0.07 5.36
CA PRO A 361 14.04 -1.28 6.16
C PRO A 361 12.80 -1.43 7.05
N TYR A 362 11.93 -2.39 6.77
CA TYR A 362 10.79 -2.70 7.63
C TYR A 362 11.12 -3.85 8.59
N PRO A 363 10.76 -3.73 9.87
CA PRO A 363 10.99 -4.78 10.87
C PRO A 363 10.47 -6.16 10.44
N GLY A 364 11.18 -7.21 10.81
CA GLY A 364 10.83 -8.60 10.49
C GLY A 364 11.22 -9.06 9.09
N THR A 365 11.63 -8.15 8.17
CA THR A 365 12.04 -8.53 6.81
C THR A 365 13.52 -8.95 6.75
N GLU A 366 13.87 -9.80 5.77
CA GLU A 366 15.26 -10.24 5.58
C GLU A 366 16.20 -9.06 5.29
N LEU A 367 15.76 -8.11 4.45
CA LEU A 367 16.58 -6.94 4.15
C LEU A 367 16.66 -5.93 5.30
N TYR A 368 15.76 -5.98 6.28
CA TYR A 368 15.93 -5.24 7.53
C TYR A 368 17.09 -5.80 8.36
N ALA A 369 17.19 -7.12 8.48
CA ALA A 369 18.31 -7.78 9.17
C ALA A 369 19.65 -7.41 8.48
N SER A 370 19.75 -7.57 7.16
CA SER A 370 20.92 -7.17 6.37
C SER A 370 21.27 -5.68 6.51
N SER A 371 20.25 -4.81 6.61
CA SER A 371 20.46 -3.37 6.83
C SER A 371 21.13 -3.10 8.19
N ARG A 372 20.75 -3.83 9.23
CA ARG A 372 21.35 -3.70 10.57
C ARG A 372 22.83 -4.09 10.55
N GLU A 373 23.17 -5.18 9.87
CA GLU A 373 24.56 -5.63 9.69
C GLU A 373 25.41 -4.55 8.97
N LEU A 374 24.80 -3.80 8.07
CA LEU A 374 25.42 -2.69 7.35
C LEU A 374 25.38 -1.34 8.12
N GLY A 375 25.06 -1.38 9.43
CA GLY A 375 25.12 -0.23 10.32
C GLY A 375 23.83 0.61 10.40
N PHE A 376 22.69 0.11 9.89
CA PHE A 376 21.41 0.76 10.13
C PHE A 376 21.02 0.67 11.61
N LYS A 377 20.71 1.80 12.20
CA LYS A 377 20.22 1.90 13.58
C LYS A 377 18.72 2.12 13.56
N PRO A 378 17.91 1.12 13.96
CA PRO A 378 16.47 1.28 14.02
C PRO A 378 16.05 2.26 15.12
N PRO A 379 14.88 2.89 14.99
CA PRO A 379 14.22 3.59 16.08
C PRO A 379 14.04 2.69 17.32
N LYS A 380 14.02 3.29 18.51
CA LYS A 380 13.98 2.59 19.80
C LYS A 380 12.64 2.75 20.53
N SER A 381 11.77 3.65 20.07
CA SER A 381 10.47 3.92 20.68
C SER A 381 9.43 4.23 19.61
N LEU A 382 8.14 4.18 19.96
CA LEU A 382 7.07 4.56 19.04
C LEU A 382 7.21 6.01 18.55
N GLU A 383 7.68 6.91 19.40
CA GLU A 383 7.92 8.32 19.07
C GLU A 383 8.99 8.45 17.98
N GLU A 384 10.08 7.68 18.08
CA GLU A 384 11.11 7.64 17.05
C GLU A 384 10.60 6.97 15.76
N TRP A 385 9.78 5.90 15.86
CA TRP A 385 9.14 5.28 14.72
C TRP A 385 8.14 6.20 14.00
N SER A 386 7.55 7.17 14.71
CA SER A 386 6.64 8.16 14.12
C SER A 386 7.33 9.05 13.10
N ASP A 387 8.62 9.31 13.28
CA ASP A 387 9.47 10.11 12.38
C ASP A 387 10.19 9.28 11.31
N TYR A 388 9.87 7.98 11.21
CA TYR A 388 10.46 7.04 10.27
C TYR A 388 9.96 7.32 8.85
N ASP A 389 10.65 8.22 8.16
CA ASP A 389 10.34 8.65 6.79
C ASP A 389 11.55 8.34 5.90
N PHE A 390 11.31 7.76 4.74
CA PHE A 390 12.34 7.41 3.76
C PHE A 390 13.27 8.59 3.41
N ARG A 391 12.82 9.83 3.55
CA ARG A 391 13.63 11.04 3.31
C ARG A 391 14.62 11.32 4.44
N LYS A 392 14.37 10.81 5.63
CA LYS A 392 15.15 11.01 6.85
C LYS A 392 16.03 9.81 7.20
N ILE A 393 15.70 8.63 6.67
CA ILE A 393 16.43 7.39 6.95
C ILE A 393 17.88 7.52 6.47
N LYS A 394 18.81 7.27 7.41
CA LYS A 394 20.23 7.16 7.08
C LYS A 394 20.51 5.74 6.61
N MET A 395 20.95 5.62 5.36
CA MET A 395 21.39 4.36 4.75
C MET A 395 22.93 4.37 4.67
N PRO A 396 23.63 3.76 5.64
CA PRO A 396 25.10 3.84 5.73
C PRO A 396 25.82 3.24 4.52
N TRP A 397 25.20 2.26 3.86
CA TRP A 397 25.73 1.57 2.68
C TRP A 397 25.65 2.38 1.38
N ILE A 398 24.90 3.49 1.36
CA ILE A 398 24.73 4.31 0.14
C ILE A 398 25.75 5.41 0.08
N SER A 399 26.62 5.38 -0.96
CA SER A 399 27.61 6.43 -1.20
C SER A 399 26.95 7.79 -1.49
N LYS A 400 27.67 8.89 -1.27
CA LYS A 400 27.20 10.25 -1.61
C LYS A 400 26.77 10.36 -3.08
N LYS A 401 27.54 9.75 -4.00
CA LYS A 401 27.24 9.76 -5.43
C LYS A 401 25.97 8.95 -5.76
N ALA A 402 25.80 7.77 -5.18
CA ALA A 402 24.59 6.97 -5.35
C ALA A 402 23.35 7.68 -4.79
N ARG A 403 23.47 8.33 -3.63
CA ARG A 403 22.38 9.14 -3.05
C ARG A 403 21.96 10.28 -3.99
N MET A 404 22.91 10.96 -4.63
CA MET A 404 22.61 12.00 -5.63
C MET A 404 21.84 11.41 -6.83
N VAL A 405 22.26 10.23 -7.34
CA VAL A 405 21.56 9.53 -8.44
C VAL A 405 20.14 9.20 -8.06
N ILE A 406 19.92 8.62 -6.88
CA ILE A 406 18.59 8.26 -6.38
C ILE A 406 17.71 9.50 -6.28
N GLN A 407 18.16 10.56 -5.60
CA GLN A 407 17.39 11.78 -5.40
C GLN A 407 17.01 12.45 -6.72
N ASN A 408 17.96 12.56 -7.64
CA ASN A 408 17.70 13.18 -8.94
C ASN A 408 16.88 12.27 -9.86
N GLY A 409 17.07 10.94 -9.79
CA GLY A 409 16.25 9.95 -10.50
C GLY A 409 14.76 10.06 -10.13
N ILE A 410 14.43 10.22 -8.84
CA ILE A 410 13.05 10.39 -8.35
C ILE A 410 12.36 11.59 -9.03
N TYR A 411 13.05 12.70 -9.20
CA TYR A 411 12.48 13.89 -9.84
C TYR A 411 12.43 13.77 -11.37
N SER A 412 13.47 13.23 -11.99
CA SER A 412 13.60 13.21 -13.45
C SER A 412 12.74 12.14 -14.13
N ILE A 413 12.44 11.02 -13.44
CA ILE A 413 11.65 9.92 -14.00
C ILE A 413 10.23 10.36 -14.42
N SER A 414 9.63 11.29 -13.71
CA SER A 414 8.32 11.84 -14.04
C SER A 414 8.28 12.48 -15.43
N PHE A 415 9.42 13.06 -15.87
CA PHE A 415 9.52 13.69 -17.20
C PHE A 415 9.70 12.66 -18.32
N LEU A 416 10.37 11.53 -18.05
CA LEU A 416 10.39 10.40 -19.00
C LEU A 416 8.97 9.92 -19.30
N SER A 417 8.08 9.96 -18.33
CA SER A 417 6.68 9.56 -18.50
C SER A 417 5.83 10.57 -19.27
N LEU A 418 6.29 11.82 -19.40
CA LEU A 418 5.58 12.88 -20.12
C LEU A 418 5.95 13.00 -21.60
N GLN A 419 6.99 12.29 -22.07
CA GLN A 419 7.51 12.41 -23.45
C GLN A 419 6.43 12.19 -24.53
N ASN A 420 5.43 11.37 -24.23
CA ASN A 420 4.45 10.90 -25.22
C ASN A 420 2.99 11.28 -24.90
N LYS A 421 2.74 12.09 -23.86
CA LYS A 421 1.39 12.58 -23.63
C LYS A 421 0.98 13.55 -24.73
N GLY A 422 -0.06 13.20 -25.47
CA GLY A 422 -0.66 14.05 -26.52
C GLY A 422 -1.22 15.33 -25.91
N GLY A 423 -0.97 16.45 -26.57
CA GLY A 423 -1.52 17.75 -26.22
C GLY A 423 -0.84 18.86 -27.05
N LYS A 424 -1.64 19.80 -27.57
CA LYS A 424 -1.14 20.91 -28.39
C LYS A 424 -0.64 22.11 -27.56
N SER A 425 -0.85 22.10 -26.22
CA SER A 425 -0.46 23.22 -25.37
C SER A 425 1.07 23.37 -25.26
N VAL A 426 1.53 24.59 -25.01
CA VAL A 426 2.97 24.91 -24.79
C VAL A 426 3.54 24.07 -23.65
N TYR A 427 2.74 23.77 -22.62
CA TYR A 427 3.14 22.92 -21.49
C TYR A 427 3.51 21.50 -21.94
N PHE A 428 2.71 20.87 -22.83
CA PHE A 428 3.01 19.53 -23.34
C PHE A 428 4.21 19.50 -24.30
N ARG A 429 4.40 20.55 -25.09
CA ARG A 429 5.59 20.66 -25.97
C ARG A 429 6.88 20.81 -25.17
N SER A 430 6.89 21.66 -24.15
CA SER A 430 8.06 21.84 -23.27
C SER A 430 8.34 20.60 -22.43
N SER A 431 7.31 19.91 -21.92
CA SER A 431 7.46 18.65 -21.18
C SER A 431 8.06 17.54 -22.04
N ARG A 432 7.66 17.47 -23.32
CA ARG A 432 8.19 16.50 -24.28
C ARG A 432 9.66 16.74 -24.60
N LEU A 433 10.04 17.99 -24.88
CA LEU A 433 11.44 18.37 -25.13
C LEU A 433 12.29 18.07 -23.88
N TYR A 434 11.78 18.41 -22.71
CA TYR A 434 12.46 18.18 -21.46
C TYR A 434 12.63 16.66 -21.15
N GLY A 435 11.62 15.84 -21.46
CA GLY A 435 11.72 14.39 -21.35
C GLY A 435 12.84 13.80 -22.24
N LYS A 436 13.00 14.31 -23.47
CA LYS A 436 14.14 13.91 -24.35
C LYS A 436 15.49 14.30 -23.74
N THR A 437 15.58 15.47 -23.12
CA THR A 437 16.78 15.91 -22.40
C THR A 437 17.11 15.00 -21.21
N VAL A 438 16.10 14.59 -20.45
CA VAL A 438 16.25 13.64 -19.34
C VAL A 438 16.74 12.28 -19.87
N ASP A 439 16.14 11.75 -20.95
CA ASP A 439 16.59 10.49 -21.57
C ASP A 439 18.06 10.55 -22.00
N PHE A 440 18.47 11.65 -22.66
CA PHE A 440 19.85 11.87 -23.05
C PHE A 440 20.79 11.92 -21.83
N ARG A 441 20.44 12.68 -20.79
CA ARG A 441 21.23 12.76 -19.56
C ARG A 441 21.38 11.39 -18.91
N TRP A 442 20.31 10.59 -18.82
CA TRP A 442 20.35 9.24 -18.27
C TRP A 442 21.26 8.32 -19.10
N LYS A 443 21.22 8.42 -20.43
CA LYS A 443 22.14 7.72 -21.33
C LYS A 443 23.60 8.04 -21.03
N MET A 444 23.89 9.32 -20.77
CA MET A 444 25.24 9.82 -20.46
C MET A 444 25.62 9.66 -18.99
N ARG A 445 24.83 8.95 -18.17
CA ARG A 445 25.04 8.81 -16.71
C ARG A 445 25.09 10.15 -15.98
N TRP A 446 24.52 11.18 -16.55
CA TRP A 446 24.46 12.52 -15.98
C TRP A 446 23.16 12.75 -15.25
N PHE A 447 23.11 12.31 -13.97
CA PHE A 447 21.94 12.44 -13.09
C PHE A 447 21.90 13.77 -12.32
N TYR A 448 22.66 14.76 -12.73
CA TYR A 448 22.55 16.10 -12.16
C TYR A 448 21.30 16.79 -12.69
N PHE A 449 20.47 17.29 -11.79
CA PHE A 449 19.15 17.84 -12.08
C PHE A 449 18.99 19.21 -11.39
N PRO A 450 19.64 20.28 -11.89
CA PRO A 450 19.59 21.62 -11.29
C PRO A 450 18.18 22.19 -11.26
N GLU A 451 17.33 21.81 -12.21
CA GLU A 451 15.96 22.30 -12.39
C GLU A 451 15.02 21.88 -11.26
N LYS A 452 15.41 20.94 -10.40
CA LYS A 452 14.62 20.56 -9.21
C LYS A 452 14.33 21.77 -8.30
N HIS A 453 15.27 22.70 -8.19
CA HIS A 453 15.10 23.92 -7.38
C HIS A 453 14.06 24.85 -8.01
N PHE A 454 14.04 24.94 -9.34
CA PHE A 454 13.06 25.75 -10.06
C PHE A 454 11.65 25.15 -9.95
N ILE A 455 11.51 23.82 -10.09
CA ILE A 455 10.22 23.12 -9.89
C ILE A 455 9.72 23.27 -8.44
N TYR A 456 10.63 23.17 -7.48
CA TYR A 456 10.27 23.42 -6.07
C TYR A 456 9.75 24.82 -5.85
N LEU A 457 10.41 25.83 -6.45
CA LEU A 457 10.00 27.24 -6.37
C LEU A 457 8.61 27.44 -7.00
N ILE A 458 8.36 26.87 -8.18
CA ILE A 458 7.06 26.94 -8.85
C ILE A 458 5.96 26.28 -7.99
N LYS A 459 6.22 25.12 -7.39
CA LYS A 459 5.26 24.47 -6.48
C LYS A 459 4.98 25.30 -5.23
N LYS A 460 6.01 25.93 -4.68
CA LYS A 460 5.89 26.84 -3.52
C LYS A 460 5.07 28.09 -3.85
N ILE A 461 5.27 28.66 -5.04
CA ILE A 461 4.51 29.81 -5.54
C ILE A 461 3.04 29.41 -5.77
N LYS A 462 2.78 28.26 -6.44
CA LYS A 462 1.41 27.78 -6.64
C LYS A 462 0.66 27.53 -5.32
N ARG A 463 1.32 26.95 -4.32
CA ARG A 463 0.73 26.79 -2.98
C ARG A 463 0.42 28.11 -2.28
N LYS A 464 1.17 29.20 -2.56
CA LYS A 464 0.88 30.53 -2.02
C LYS A 464 -0.25 31.25 -2.75
N ILE A 465 -0.49 30.92 -4.03
CA ILE A 465 -1.48 31.60 -4.86
C ILE A 465 -2.85 30.87 -4.85
N TYR A 466 -2.83 29.52 -4.71
CA TYR A 466 -4.04 28.71 -4.84
C TYR A 466 -4.37 27.91 -3.56
N GLY A 467 -3.76 28.23 -2.41
CA GLY A 467 -4.00 27.56 -1.12
C GLY A 467 -3.24 26.28 -1.01
#